data_8d7d803964aa6cfff684e64e6bcbc558
#
_entry.id   8d7d803964aa6cfff684e64e6bcbc558
#
_cell.length_a   1.000
_cell.length_b   1.000
_cell.length_c   1.000
_cell.angle_alpha   90.00
_cell.angle_beta   90.00
_cell.angle_gamma   90.00
#
_symmetry.space_group_name_H-M   'P 1'
#
loop_
_entity.id
_entity.type
_entity.pdbx_description
1 polymer ?
#
loop_
_entity_poly.entity_id
_entity_poly.type
_entity_poly.pdbx_seq_one_letter_code
_entity_poly.pdbx_strand_id
1 'polypeptide(L)'
;AYRYDSAYAYMQRGLELAKKTNNTYYITLNQINRASVLSVRGFYGKAEDLLESLNPDTMPYKLKLYYYYTFAWLYNYWESYAKNSDYAKEFRAQKKHFMGLLLENFNEKDKNTAYYQYLMGEYIYLDEPTSKQSFNLFMKAVKMSPANSHIHAMAAYAVARYYKLLGNFDLYEEYLVEASVTDGLCQLKETVALQKLAYFLFKKDASNS
;
A
#
# COMPACT_ATOMS: atom_id res chain seq x y z
N ALA A 1 15.20 1.49 -12.14
CA ALA A 1 15.59 1.63 -10.73
C ALA A 1 15.03 2.93 -10.19
N TYR A 2 14.34 2.88 -9.06
CA TYR A 2 13.88 4.07 -8.34
C TYR A 2 15.11 4.85 -7.85
N ARG A 3 15.18 6.13 -8.19
CA ARG A 3 16.22 7.02 -7.70
C ARG A 3 15.80 7.58 -6.33
N TYR A 4 15.80 6.71 -5.31
CA TYR A 4 15.40 7.10 -3.95
C TYR A 4 16.24 8.24 -3.38
N ASP A 5 17.52 8.29 -3.71
CA ASP A 5 18.41 9.38 -3.24
C ASP A 5 18.00 10.73 -3.84
N SER A 6 17.63 10.76 -5.12
CA SER A 6 17.09 11.97 -5.75
C SER A 6 15.75 12.37 -5.15
N ALA A 7 14.83 11.40 -4.93
CA ALA A 7 13.54 11.66 -4.29
C ALA A 7 13.73 12.24 -2.89
N TYR A 8 14.62 11.66 -2.08
CA TYR A 8 14.93 12.16 -0.74
C TYR A 8 15.51 13.59 -0.77
N ALA A 9 16.42 13.87 -1.70
CA ALA A 9 16.99 15.22 -1.87
C ALA A 9 15.91 16.25 -2.26
N TYR A 10 14.99 15.92 -3.16
CA TYR A 10 13.87 16.80 -3.50
C TYR A 10 12.92 17.04 -2.33
N MET A 11 12.63 16.02 -1.54
CA MET A 11 11.81 16.15 -0.33
C MET A 11 12.49 17.03 0.73
N GLN A 12 13.81 16.90 0.90
CA GLN A 12 14.60 17.74 1.79
C GLN A 12 14.51 19.22 1.36
N ARG A 13 14.71 19.49 0.07
CA ARG A 13 14.57 20.84 -0.49
C ARG A 13 13.15 21.40 -0.35
N GLY A 14 12.13 20.55 -0.58
CA GLY A 14 10.73 20.92 -0.37
C GLY A 14 10.44 21.29 1.08
N LEU A 15 11.00 20.55 2.04
CA LEU A 15 10.88 20.84 3.46
C LEU A 15 11.53 22.19 3.83
N GLU A 16 12.72 22.46 3.31
CA GLU A 16 13.41 23.74 3.54
C GLU A 16 12.61 24.95 3.02
N LEU A 17 12.04 24.81 1.82
CA LEU A 17 11.18 25.84 1.24
C LEU A 17 9.88 26.03 2.05
N ALA A 18 9.25 24.94 2.46
CA ALA A 18 8.05 24.98 3.29
C ALA A 18 8.29 25.64 4.65
N LYS A 19 9.47 25.40 5.26
CA LYS A 19 9.91 26.07 6.49
C LYS A 19 10.12 27.56 6.29
N LYS A 20 10.78 27.98 5.18
CA LYS A 20 11.02 29.40 4.86
C LYS A 20 9.70 30.18 4.68
N THR A 21 8.65 29.51 4.20
CA THR A 21 7.32 30.11 3.99
C THR A 21 6.36 29.90 5.16
N ASN A 22 6.82 29.27 6.25
CA ASN A 22 5.99 28.87 7.41
C ASN A 22 4.73 28.08 7.03
N ASN A 23 4.79 27.29 5.93
CA ASN A 23 3.67 26.52 5.45
C ASN A 23 3.58 25.16 6.15
N THR A 24 2.82 25.10 7.24
CA THR A 24 2.68 23.91 8.10
C THR A 24 2.19 22.68 7.33
N TYR A 25 1.27 22.87 6.37
CA TYR A 25 0.78 21.75 5.54
C TYR A 25 1.92 21.08 4.76
N TYR A 26 2.71 21.84 4.04
CA TYR A 26 3.82 21.30 3.25
C TYR A 26 4.99 20.83 4.12
N ILE A 27 5.20 21.42 5.30
CA ILE A 27 6.16 20.89 6.28
C ILE A 27 5.78 19.47 6.66
N THR A 28 4.54 19.25 7.12
CA THR A 28 4.05 17.94 7.53
C THR A 28 4.01 16.95 6.36
N LEU A 29 3.52 17.37 5.19
CA LEU A 29 3.50 16.52 3.99
C LEU A 29 4.90 16.03 3.60
N ASN A 30 5.92 16.90 3.61
CA ASN A 30 7.29 16.49 3.30
C ASN A 30 7.87 15.56 4.36
N GLN A 31 7.51 15.72 5.64
CA GLN A 31 7.93 14.79 6.69
C GLN A 31 7.32 13.39 6.49
N ILE A 32 6.03 13.30 6.19
CA ILE A 32 5.36 12.02 5.88
C ILE A 32 5.98 11.36 4.63
N ASN A 33 6.22 12.14 3.57
CA ASN A 33 6.87 11.64 2.36
C ASN A 33 8.28 11.10 2.64
N ARG A 34 9.06 11.79 3.49
CA ARG A 34 10.39 11.31 3.90
C ARG A 34 10.31 10.00 4.67
N ALA A 35 9.35 9.86 5.58
CA ALA A 35 9.11 8.61 6.29
C ALA A 35 8.76 7.47 5.32
N SER A 36 7.91 7.73 4.33
CA SER A 36 7.60 6.75 3.26
C SER A 36 8.85 6.29 2.51
N VAL A 37 9.72 7.21 2.10
CA VAL A 37 11.00 6.86 1.42
C VAL A 37 11.93 6.08 2.34
N LEU A 38 12.04 6.45 3.62
CA LEU A 38 12.85 5.73 4.60
C LEU A 38 12.34 4.30 4.80
N SER A 39 11.01 4.10 4.84
CA SER A 39 10.37 2.79 4.95
C SER A 39 10.74 1.87 3.78
N VAL A 40 10.61 2.37 2.54
CA VAL A 40 10.96 1.60 1.33
C VAL A 40 12.45 1.25 1.28
N ARG A 41 13.32 2.10 1.86
CA ARG A 41 14.77 1.85 1.95
C ARG A 41 15.19 0.95 3.10
N GLY A 42 14.26 0.51 3.95
CA GLY A 42 14.55 -0.34 5.10
C GLY A 42 15.03 0.39 6.36
N PHE A 43 14.95 1.73 6.39
CA PHE A 43 15.28 2.53 7.59
C PHE A 43 14.05 2.69 8.49
N TYR A 44 13.47 1.55 8.90
CA TYR A 44 12.15 1.49 9.55
C TYR A 44 12.07 2.31 10.84
N GLY A 45 13.01 2.14 11.78
CA GLY A 45 13.01 2.91 13.03
C GLY A 45 13.10 4.42 12.79
N LYS A 46 13.92 4.88 11.82
CA LYS A 46 13.98 6.31 11.47
C LYS A 46 12.69 6.83 10.85
N ALA A 47 11.96 5.97 10.11
CA ALA A 47 10.67 6.33 9.56
C ALA A 47 9.60 6.43 10.64
N GLU A 48 9.62 5.50 11.60
CA GLU A 48 8.75 5.49 12.77
C GLU A 48 8.98 6.73 13.64
N ASP A 49 10.20 6.99 14.09
CA ASP A 49 10.58 8.19 14.87
C ASP A 49 10.06 9.47 14.22
N LEU A 50 10.22 9.56 12.89
CA LEU A 50 9.77 10.73 12.14
C LEU A 50 8.26 10.88 12.14
N LEU A 51 7.51 9.80 11.96
CA LEU A 51 6.05 9.81 11.99
C LEU A 51 5.53 10.10 13.40
N GLU A 52 6.10 9.47 14.43
CA GLU A 52 5.72 9.69 15.83
C GLU A 52 5.95 11.13 16.30
N SER A 53 6.92 11.83 15.70
CA SER A 53 7.15 13.26 15.98
C SER A 53 6.02 14.17 15.49
N LEU A 54 5.06 13.65 14.71
CA LEU A 54 3.95 14.41 14.14
C LEU A 54 2.68 14.24 14.96
N ASN A 55 1.88 15.30 15.07
CA ASN A 55 0.58 15.24 15.75
C ASN A 55 -0.56 15.12 14.73
N PRO A 56 -1.22 13.95 14.60
CA PRO A 56 -2.31 13.74 13.65
C PRO A 56 -3.56 14.59 13.94
N ASP A 57 -3.76 15.03 15.18
CA ASP A 57 -4.95 15.81 15.56
C ASP A 57 -4.92 17.24 15.02
N THR A 58 -3.75 17.74 14.67
CA THR A 58 -3.57 19.05 14.05
C THR A 58 -3.58 19.00 12.53
N MET A 59 -3.69 17.80 11.94
CA MET A 59 -3.61 17.63 10.49
C MET A 59 -4.94 17.85 9.79
N PRO A 60 -4.93 18.51 8.61
CA PRO A 60 -6.08 18.50 7.71
C PRO A 60 -6.45 17.06 7.32
N TYR A 61 -7.75 16.82 7.08
CA TYR A 61 -8.34 15.51 6.81
C TYR A 61 -7.51 14.60 5.89
N LYS A 62 -7.19 15.08 4.68
CA LYS A 62 -6.43 14.27 3.70
C LYS A 62 -5.03 13.93 4.17
N LEU A 63 -4.38 14.83 4.91
CA LEU A 63 -3.04 14.62 5.43
C LEU A 63 -3.05 13.62 6.59
N LYS A 64 -4.10 13.66 7.44
CA LYS A 64 -4.32 12.68 8.51
C LYS A 64 -4.53 11.27 7.94
N LEU A 65 -5.31 11.10 6.88
CA LEU A 65 -5.45 9.81 6.21
C LEU A 65 -4.10 9.32 5.64
N TYR A 66 -3.35 10.21 5.00
CA TYR A 66 -2.04 9.87 4.44
C TYR A 66 -1.02 9.49 5.52
N TYR A 67 -1.07 10.12 6.68
CA TYR A 67 -0.25 9.79 7.84
C TYR A 67 -0.51 8.35 8.32
N TYR A 68 -1.77 7.97 8.58
CA TYR A 68 -2.10 6.62 9.01
C TYR A 68 -1.81 5.57 7.93
N TYR A 69 -2.06 5.90 6.67
CA TYR A 69 -1.66 5.06 5.55
C TYR A 69 -0.15 4.80 5.52
N THR A 70 0.65 5.84 5.74
CA THR A 70 2.12 5.72 5.73
C THR A 70 2.61 4.83 6.88
N PHE A 71 2.03 4.93 8.07
CA PHE A 71 2.33 4.00 9.16
C PHE A 71 1.95 2.55 8.82
N ALA A 72 0.76 2.32 8.28
CA ALA A 72 0.34 0.97 7.89
C ALA A 72 1.31 0.35 6.86
N TRP A 73 1.80 1.16 5.92
CA TRP A 73 2.78 0.72 4.92
C TRP A 73 4.19 0.55 5.48
N LEU A 74 4.63 1.39 6.40
CA LEU A 74 5.87 1.20 7.16
C LEU A 74 5.90 -0.20 7.80
N TYR A 75 4.86 -0.56 8.55
CA TYR A 75 4.79 -1.85 9.21
C TYR A 75 4.56 -3.02 8.23
N ASN A 76 3.96 -2.79 7.07
CA ASN A 76 3.90 -3.78 6.01
C ASN A 76 5.29 -4.14 5.45
N TYR A 77 6.15 -3.15 5.24
CA TYR A 77 7.53 -3.40 4.82
C TYR A 77 8.35 -4.05 5.93
N TRP A 78 8.17 -3.63 7.17
CA TRP A 78 8.89 -4.17 8.33
C TRP A 78 8.48 -5.61 8.62
N GLU A 79 7.17 -5.94 8.59
CA GLU A 79 6.65 -7.31 8.64
C GLU A 79 7.30 -8.19 7.56
N SER A 80 7.35 -7.69 6.33
CA SER A 80 7.93 -8.43 5.20
C SER A 80 9.42 -8.68 5.36
N TYR A 81 10.16 -7.75 5.92
CA TYR A 81 11.57 -7.90 6.26
C TYR A 81 11.76 -8.91 7.40
N ALA A 82 10.96 -8.82 8.44
CA ALA A 82 11.03 -9.65 9.64
C ALA A 82 10.30 -11.00 9.54
N LYS A 83 9.82 -11.39 8.37
CA LYS A 83 8.89 -12.54 8.14
C LYS A 83 9.30 -13.86 8.80
N ASN A 84 10.59 -14.06 9.04
CA ASN A 84 11.17 -15.28 9.66
C ASN A 84 11.55 -15.07 11.14
N SER A 85 11.09 -13.98 11.77
CA SER A 85 11.35 -13.67 13.17
C SER A 85 10.05 -13.60 13.98
N ASP A 86 10.16 -13.67 15.30
CA ASP A 86 9.02 -13.53 16.21
C ASP A 86 8.38 -12.13 16.14
N TYR A 87 9.14 -11.12 15.74
CA TYR A 87 8.67 -9.74 15.57
C TYR A 87 7.66 -9.55 14.42
N ALA A 88 7.61 -10.47 13.45
CA ALA A 88 6.67 -10.35 12.32
C ALA A 88 5.20 -10.24 12.78
N LYS A 89 4.82 -10.94 13.86
CA LYS A 89 3.47 -10.87 14.43
C LYS A 89 3.17 -9.50 15.04
N GLU A 90 4.15 -8.92 15.72
CA GLU A 90 4.05 -7.59 16.30
C GLU A 90 3.87 -6.53 15.21
N PHE A 91 4.70 -6.56 14.17
CA PHE A 91 4.58 -5.62 13.05
C PHE A 91 3.26 -5.78 12.29
N ARG A 92 2.74 -7.00 12.15
CA ARG A 92 1.39 -7.24 11.63
C ARG A 92 0.31 -6.61 12.50
N ALA A 93 0.41 -6.71 13.82
CA ALA A 93 -0.53 -6.09 14.74
C ALA A 93 -0.50 -4.56 14.63
N GLN A 94 0.68 -3.95 14.54
CA GLN A 94 0.83 -2.51 14.33
C GLN A 94 0.27 -2.07 12.97
N LYS A 95 0.57 -2.80 11.90
CA LYS A 95 -0.04 -2.56 10.58
C LYS A 95 -1.56 -2.54 10.66
N LYS A 96 -2.14 -3.55 11.32
CA LYS A 96 -3.60 -3.66 11.49
C LYS A 96 -4.16 -2.50 12.32
N HIS A 97 -3.49 -2.12 13.40
CA HIS A 97 -3.87 -0.97 14.22
C HIS A 97 -3.95 0.31 13.39
N PHE A 98 -2.91 0.65 12.64
CA PHE A 98 -2.89 1.86 11.81
C PHE A 98 -3.85 1.81 10.63
N MET A 99 -4.12 0.63 10.06
CA MET A 99 -5.19 0.47 9.08
C MET A 99 -6.57 0.70 9.71
N GLY A 100 -6.81 0.26 10.94
CA GLY A 100 -8.03 0.56 11.68
C GLY A 100 -8.23 2.07 11.87
N LEU A 101 -7.20 2.76 12.38
CA LEU A 101 -7.21 4.22 12.53
C LEU A 101 -7.43 4.94 11.19
N LEU A 102 -6.83 4.46 10.10
CA LEU A 102 -7.07 5.00 8.77
C LEU A 102 -8.55 4.89 8.39
N LEU A 103 -9.16 3.71 8.53
CA LEU A 103 -10.54 3.44 8.17
C LEU A 103 -11.56 4.21 9.03
N GLU A 104 -11.31 4.33 10.33
CA GLU A 104 -12.12 5.11 11.27
C GLU A 104 -12.15 6.61 10.94
N ASN A 105 -11.05 7.14 10.40
CA ASN A 105 -10.94 8.55 10.05
C ASN A 105 -11.53 8.89 8.66
N PHE A 106 -12.03 7.92 7.88
CA PHE A 106 -12.74 8.23 6.63
C PHE A 106 -14.09 8.89 6.92
N ASN A 107 -14.38 9.99 6.23
CA ASN A 107 -15.71 10.60 6.25
C ASN A 107 -16.71 9.73 5.45
N GLU A 108 -18.02 9.91 5.71
CA GLU A 108 -19.07 9.09 5.10
C GLU A 108 -19.08 9.17 3.56
N LYS A 109 -18.73 10.32 3.00
CA LYS A 109 -18.67 10.52 1.54
C LYS A 109 -17.59 9.64 0.90
N ASP A 110 -16.42 9.55 1.54
CA ASP A 110 -15.27 8.83 0.99
C ASP A 110 -15.35 7.32 1.24
N LYS A 111 -16.23 6.85 2.16
CA LYS A 111 -16.51 5.42 2.38
C LYS A 111 -17.16 4.73 1.15
N ASN A 112 -17.73 5.49 0.25
CA ASN A 112 -18.30 4.98 -1.01
C ASN A 112 -17.31 5.02 -2.19
N THR A 113 -16.01 5.01 -1.94
CA THR A 113 -14.97 5.00 -2.98
C THR A 113 -14.36 3.62 -3.17
N ALA A 114 -13.84 3.33 -4.37
CA ALA A 114 -13.08 2.11 -4.64
C ALA A 114 -11.89 1.95 -3.67
N TYR A 115 -11.23 3.06 -3.34
CA TYR A 115 -10.10 3.07 -2.42
C TYR A 115 -10.48 2.60 -1.01
N TYR A 116 -11.60 3.11 -0.47
CA TYR A 116 -12.08 2.64 0.85
C TYR A 116 -12.46 1.16 0.83
N GLN A 117 -13.15 0.69 -0.24
CA GLN A 117 -13.52 -0.73 -0.37
C GLN A 117 -12.27 -1.62 -0.41
N TYR A 118 -11.25 -1.22 -1.14
CA TYR A 118 -9.96 -1.93 -1.19
C TYR A 118 -9.31 -1.99 0.20
N LEU A 119 -9.19 -0.85 0.89
CA LEU A 119 -8.56 -0.79 2.23
C LEU A 119 -9.33 -1.62 3.27
N MET A 120 -10.66 -1.59 3.24
CA MET A 120 -11.49 -2.43 4.11
C MET A 120 -11.29 -3.92 3.80
N GLY A 121 -11.16 -4.28 2.52
CA GLY A 121 -10.81 -5.63 2.10
C GLY A 121 -9.45 -6.07 2.63
N GLU A 122 -8.42 -5.23 2.52
CA GLU A 122 -7.08 -5.47 3.08
C GLU A 122 -7.11 -5.63 4.60
N TYR A 123 -7.88 -4.82 5.31
CA TYR A 123 -8.01 -4.90 6.77
C TYR A 123 -8.57 -6.25 7.22
N ILE A 124 -9.63 -6.74 6.56
CA ILE A 124 -10.22 -8.06 6.85
C ILE A 124 -9.26 -9.19 6.43
N TYR A 125 -8.58 -9.04 5.29
CA TYR A 125 -7.61 -10.00 4.77
C TYR A 125 -6.45 -10.27 5.74
N LEU A 126 -6.08 -9.31 6.59
CA LEU A 126 -5.01 -9.50 7.58
C LEU A 126 -5.32 -10.62 8.58
N ASP A 127 -6.59 -10.79 8.97
CA ASP A 127 -6.99 -11.85 9.91
C ASP A 127 -7.42 -13.12 9.18
N GLU A 128 -8.17 -12.95 8.09
CA GLU A 128 -8.78 -14.04 7.35
C GLU A 128 -8.52 -13.92 5.84
N PRO A 129 -7.34 -14.38 5.37
CA PRO A 129 -6.94 -14.22 3.98
C PRO A 129 -7.87 -14.86 2.94
N THR A 130 -8.69 -15.83 3.35
CA THR A 130 -9.69 -16.51 2.48
C THR A 130 -11.12 -16.05 2.73
N SER A 131 -11.31 -14.93 3.44
CA SER A 131 -12.62 -14.37 3.74
C SER A 131 -13.38 -13.98 2.46
N LYS A 132 -14.60 -14.50 2.31
CA LYS A 132 -15.51 -14.08 1.23
C LYS A 132 -15.86 -12.59 1.34
N GLN A 133 -15.87 -12.04 2.55
CA GLN A 133 -16.13 -10.62 2.76
C GLN A 133 -15.01 -9.76 2.18
N SER A 134 -13.74 -10.10 2.44
CA SER A 134 -12.59 -9.37 1.85
C SER A 134 -12.60 -9.49 0.33
N PHE A 135 -12.86 -10.69 -0.21
CA PHE A 135 -12.99 -10.91 -1.65
C PHE A 135 -14.08 -10.03 -2.29
N ASN A 136 -15.26 -9.98 -1.71
CA ASN A 136 -16.36 -9.15 -2.22
C ASN A 136 -16.01 -7.66 -2.23
N LEU A 137 -15.26 -7.19 -1.22
CA LEU A 137 -14.78 -5.81 -1.15
C LEU A 137 -13.73 -5.52 -2.23
N PHE A 138 -12.80 -6.44 -2.49
CA PHE A 138 -11.86 -6.32 -3.59
C PHE A 138 -12.55 -6.29 -4.96
N MET A 139 -13.49 -7.20 -5.20
CA MET A 139 -14.29 -7.21 -6.43
C MET A 139 -15.13 -5.93 -6.60
N LYS A 140 -15.67 -5.40 -5.50
CA LYS A 140 -16.37 -4.12 -5.51
C LYS A 140 -15.42 -2.98 -5.87
N ALA A 141 -14.21 -2.97 -5.32
CA ALA A 141 -13.18 -1.99 -5.65
C ALA A 141 -12.77 -2.05 -7.13
N VAL A 142 -12.57 -3.25 -7.69
CA VAL A 142 -12.31 -3.44 -9.14
C VAL A 142 -13.44 -2.84 -9.97
N LYS A 143 -14.69 -3.15 -9.67
CA LYS A 143 -15.87 -2.67 -10.42
C LYS A 143 -16.08 -1.16 -10.33
N MET A 144 -15.71 -0.54 -9.21
CA MET A 144 -15.89 0.88 -8.96
C MET A 144 -14.74 1.75 -9.48
N SER A 145 -13.59 1.15 -9.75
CA SER A 145 -12.40 1.90 -10.19
C SER A 145 -12.30 1.99 -11.71
N PRO A 146 -11.81 3.11 -12.26
CA PRO A 146 -11.47 3.18 -13.68
C PRO A 146 -10.41 2.12 -14.05
N ALA A 147 -10.59 1.43 -15.17
CA ALA A 147 -9.69 0.33 -15.62
C ALA A 147 -8.23 0.75 -15.82
N ASN A 148 -7.95 2.05 -15.96
CA ASN A 148 -6.61 2.61 -16.10
C ASN A 148 -6.15 3.36 -14.86
N SER A 149 -6.64 2.98 -13.68
CA SER A 149 -6.29 3.63 -12.40
C SER A 149 -5.46 2.71 -11.51
N HIS A 150 -4.56 3.32 -10.72
CA HIS A 150 -3.76 2.57 -9.75
C HIS A 150 -4.60 1.75 -8.77
N ILE A 151 -5.72 2.31 -8.32
CA ILE A 151 -6.61 1.58 -7.39
C ILE A 151 -7.21 0.32 -8.05
N HIS A 152 -7.46 0.34 -9.37
CA HIS A 152 -7.89 -0.85 -10.10
C HIS A 152 -6.81 -1.93 -10.10
N ALA A 153 -5.55 -1.57 -10.40
CA ALA A 153 -4.42 -2.49 -10.35
C ALA A 153 -4.24 -3.12 -8.94
N MET A 154 -4.31 -2.29 -7.90
CA MET A 154 -4.21 -2.76 -6.50
C MET A 154 -5.32 -3.75 -6.16
N ALA A 155 -6.57 -3.44 -6.53
CA ALA A 155 -7.72 -4.29 -6.24
C ALA A 155 -7.68 -5.60 -7.06
N ALA A 156 -7.33 -5.56 -8.33
CA ALA A 156 -7.13 -6.74 -9.18
C ALA A 156 -6.01 -7.64 -8.62
N TYR A 157 -4.90 -7.07 -8.19
CA TYR A 157 -3.84 -7.83 -7.52
C TYR A 157 -4.31 -8.48 -6.21
N ALA A 158 -5.16 -7.82 -5.42
CA ALA A 158 -5.74 -8.40 -4.21
C ALA A 158 -6.66 -9.59 -4.55
N VAL A 159 -7.47 -9.49 -5.61
CA VAL A 159 -8.28 -10.61 -6.13
C VAL A 159 -7.39 -11.77 -6.59
N ALA A 160 -6.29 -11.48 -7.32
CA ALA A 160 -5.32 -12.51 -7.70
C ALA A 160 -4.78 -13.26 -6.47
N ARG A 161 -4.36 -12.54 -5.43
CA ARG A 161 -3.87 -13.17 -4.18
C ARG A 161 -4.90 -14.10 -3.55
N TYR A 162 -6.16 -13.71 -3.57
CA TYR A 162 -7.25 -14.54 -3.05
C TYR A 162 -7.38 -15.86 -3.83
N TYR A 163 -7.41 -15.81 -5.16
CA TYR A 163 -7.50 -17.02 -5.99
C TYR A 163 -6.28 -17.92 -5.86
N LYS A 164 -5.09 -17.33 -5.69
CA LYS A 164 -3.87 -18.10 -5.40
C LYS A 164 -4.00 -18.92 -4.12
N LEU A 165 -4.56 -18.35 -3.05
CA LEU A 165 -4.78 -19.06 -1.78
C LEU A 165 -5.80 -20.19 -1.90
N LEU A 166 -6.77 -20.07 -2.82
CA LEU A 166 -7.74 -21.11 -3.11
C LEU A 166 -7.21 -22.17 -4.11
N GLY A 167 -5.99 -22.03 -4.62
CA GLY A 167 -5.43 -22.94 -5.63
C GLY A 167 -6.05 -22.78 -7.03
N ASN A 168 -6.84 -21.74 -7.27
CA ASN A 168 -7.40 -21.46 -8.59
C ASN A 168 -6.39 -20.64 -9.41
N PHE A 169 -5.48 -21.35 -10.07
CA PHE A 169 -4.36 -20.73 -10.77
C PHE A 169 -4.75 -20.06 -12.09
N ASP A 170 -5.84 -20.44 -12.73
CA ASP A 170 -6.31 -19.80 -13.95
C ASP A 170 -6.83 -18.39 -13.64
N LEU A 171 -7.68 -18.23 -12.65
CA LEU A 171 -8.16 -16.92 -12.20
C LEU A 171 -7.03 -16.10 -11.54
N TYR A 172 -6.09 -16.76 -10.86
CA TYR A 172 -4.88 -16.09 -10.36
C TYR A 172 -4.09 -15.43 -11.50
N GLU A 173 -3.85 -16.16 -12.60
CA GLU A 173 -3.14 -15.65 -13.77
C GLU A 173 -3.91 -14.50 -14.43
N GLU A 174 -5.21 -14.65 -14.66
CA GLU A 174 -6.08 -13.65 -15.26
C GLU A 174 -6.01 -12.31 -14.53
N TYR A 175 -6.27 -12.30 -13.23
CA TYR A 175 -6.23 -11.07 -12.43
C TYR A 175 -4.82 -10.51 -12.22
N LEU A 176 -3.82 -11.36 -12.29
CA LEU A 176 -2.42 -10.92 -12.23
C LEU A 176 -1.98 -10.22 -13.52
N VAL A 177 -2.47 -10.70 -14.68
CA VAL A 177 -2.31 -10.01 -15.99
C VAL A 177 -3.02 -8.67 -15.96
N GLU A 178 -4.30 -8.63 -15.52
CA GLU A 178 -5.09 -7.41 -15.41
C GLU A 178 -4.36 -6.34 -14.57
N ALA A 179 -3.89 -6.72 -13.37
CA ALA A 179 -3.14 -5.83 -12.50
C ALA A 179 -1.85 -5.31 -13.16
N SER A 180 -1.09 -6.21 -13.84
CA SER A 180 0.18 -5.87 -14.48
C SER A 180 0.01 -4.92 -15.65
N VAL A 181 -1.01 -5.15 -16.48
CA VAL A 181 -1.35 -4.28 -17.63
C VAL A 181 -1.80 -2.91 -17.13
N THR A 182 -2.64 -2.89 -16.10
CA THR A 182 -3.14 -1.63 -15.51
C THR A 182 -2.02 -0.80 -14.91
N ASP A 183 -1.08 -1.41 -14.16
CA ASP A 183 0.12 -0.72 -13.65
C ASP A 183 0.96 -0.10 -14.78
N GLY A 184 1.11 -0.83 -15.88
CA GLY A 184 1.79 -0.32 -17.08
C GLY A 184 1.07 0.89 -17.69
N LEU A 185 -0.25 0.84 -17.84
CA LEU A 185 -1.07 1.94 -18.37
C LEU A 185 -1.04 3.18 -17.47
N CYS A 186 -0.99 3.00 -16.16
CA CYS A 186 -0.87 4.10 -15.20
C CYS A 186 0.51 4.75 -15.18
N GLN A 187 1.48 4.23 -15.96
CA GLN A 187 2.89 4.66 -15.96
C GLN A 187 3.53 4.64 -14.56
N LEU A 188 2.94 3.89 -13.66
CA LEU A 188 3.50 3.65 -12.34
C LEU A 188 4.65 2.66 -12.49
N LYS A 189 5.78 2.97 -11.85
CA LYS A 189 6.92 2.05 -11.82
C LYS A 189 6.75 0.94 -10.78
N GLU A 190 5.52 0.62 -10.43
CA GLU A 190 5.22 -0.52 -9.59
C GLU A 190 5.28 -1.79 -10.45
N THR A 191 6.11 -2.73 -10.03
CA THR A 191 6.40 -3.94 -10.79
C THR A 191 6.02 -5.22 -10.03
N VAL A 192 5.31 -5.08 -8.90
CA VAL A 192 5.01 -6.24 -8.03
C VAL A 192 4.14 -7.26 -8.75
N ALA A 193 3.06 -6.83 -9.39
CA ALA A 193 2.18 -7.71 -10.14
C ALA A 193 2.93 -8.35 -11.31
N LEU A 194 3.68 -7.57 -12.08
CA LEU A 194 4.49 -8.05 -13.21
C LEU A 194 5.57 -9.06 -12.78
N GLN A 195 6.26 -8.81 -11.68
CA GLN A 195 7.26 -9.76 -11.15
C GLN A 195 6.62 -11.08 -10.71
N LYS A 196 5.43 -11.01 -10.08
CA LYS A 196 4.68 -12.21 -9.69
C LYS A 196 4.17 -12.97 -10.90
N LEU A 197 3.70 -12.28 -11.94
CA LEU A 197 3.28 -12.88 -13.20
C LEU A 197 4.46 -13.57 -13.90
N ALA A 198 5.58 -12.90 -14.06
CA ALA A 198 6.78 -13.47 -14.67
C ALA A 198 7.26 -14.73 -13.93
N TYR A 199 7.30 -14.69 -12.60
CA TYR A 199 7.66 -15.85 -11.79
C TYR A 199 6.66 -17.01 -11.93
N PHE A 200 5.37 -16.71 -11.97
CA PHE A 200 4.32 -17.71 -12.12
C PHE A 200 4.42 -18.41 -13.48
N LEU A 201 4.56 -17.65 -14.58
CA LEU A 201 4.72 -18.21 -15.94
C LEU A 201 5.98 -19.06 -16.07
N PHE A 202 7.11 -18.60 -15.52
CA PHE A 202 8.34 -19.36 -15.50
C PHE A 202 8.16 -20.73 -14.81
N LYS A 203 7.45 -20.78 -13.68
CA LYS A 203 7.16 -22.02 -12.97
C LYS A 203 6.21 -22.94 -13.73
N LYS A 204 5.20 -22.38 -14.39
CA LYS A 204 4.23 -23.11 -15.23
C LYS A 204 4.94 -23.78 -16.40
N ASP A 205 5.83 -23.10 -17.09
CA ASP A 205 6.61 -23.65 -18.21
C ASP A 205 7.56 -24.77 -17.73
N ALA A 206 8.26 -24.56 -16.60
CA ALA A 206 9.14 -25.56 -16.03
C ALA A 206 8.44 -26.83 -15.53
N SER A 207 7.13 -26.78 -15.26
CA SER A 207 6.34 -27.97 -14.87
C SER A 207 5.76 -28.73 -16.06
N ASN A 208 5.78 -28.13 -17.25
CA ASN A 208 5.26 -28.72 -18.51
C ASN A 208 6.39 -29.30 -19.38
N SER A 209 7.66 -29.13 -18.98
CA SER A 209 8.87 -29.68 -19.61
C SER A 209 9.39 -30.88 -18.83
#